data_08c16472bce87f608fa524f2f01116cf
#
_entry.id   08c16472bce87f608fa524f2f01116cf
#
_cell.length_a   1.000
_cell.length_b   1.000
_cell.length_c   1.000
_cell.angle_alpha   90.00
_cell.angle_beta   90.00
_cell.angle_gamma   90.00
#
_symmetry.space_group_name_H-M   'P 1'
#
loop_
_entity.id
_entity.type
_entity.pdbx_description
1 polymer ?
#
loop_
_entity_poly.entity_id
_entity_poly.type
_entity_poly.pdbx_seq_one_letter_code
_entity_poly.pdbx_strand_id
1 'polypeptide(L)'
;FLASNRILAPVWRLMLRVYLPVALLVAIFMELSTPSFIEQFDSRPNILFVEYLDHPKEVFSTLWAAYKVPLILAVFFIAIFGAYTLRSFSRLTAPIQKTGLVPALLVTPLLLVACFGMVRSTLDHRPVNPSTVALSTDPLVNDLALSSAYSLLYAIYEMRHEEGGGIRYGELDDEQVISIVRDSMDVDSWEFTLPELPTLHLQYPANPSGEPKNLVIIIEESLGAEFVGSLGGLNLTPNLDRYAEQGIWLNNLYATGTRSVRGLEAIVSGFTPTSARSVVKLGKSQKNFFTLAEVLGRHGYNSSFIYGGEAQFDNMRRFFVNNGFDRVIDEKDYENPVFTGSWGVSDEDLFDRAHEEFSRPHSQPFFTLVFTSSNHSPFEYPDNRIEPFDVEKNTVNNAVKYADYALGRFLDKARDSDYWDNTVFLVVADHNSRVYGSEVVPVERFHIPGLILGGAVEPAVIETVASQIDLAPTVLSLIGLTSEHPMIGHDLTQPKDADDPGRAIMQFNTAQAYLSGDRVAILQKDLPPLQFVYRDGQLQ
;
A
#
# COMPACT_ATOMS: atom_id res chain seq x y z
N PHE A 1 -15.73 -26.21 -31.68
CA PHE A 1 -15.76 -25.33 -32.87
C PHE A 1 -14.45 -25.39 -33.66
N LEU A 2 -13.31 -25.05 -33.05
CA LEU A 2 -11.98 -25.09 -33.69
C LEU A 2 -11.58 -26.51 -34.12
N ALA A 3 -11.91 -27.52 -33.35
CA ALA A 3 -11.63 -28.92 -33.68
C ALA A 3 -12.49 -29.47 -34.84
N SER A 4 -13.61 -28.82 -35.15
CA SER A 4 -14.49 -29.21 -36.24
C SER A 4 -14.05 -28.64 -37.59
N ASN A 5 -13.20 -27.64 -37.63
CA ASN A 5 -12.67 -27.02 -38.84
C ASN A 5 -11.52 -27.86 -39.43
N ARG A 6 -11.64 -28.28 -40.71
CA ARG A 6 -10.63 -29.10 -41.37
C ARG A 6 -9.24 -28.47 -41.41
N ILE A 7 -9.17 -27.13 -41.49
CA ILE A 7 -7.89 -26.39 -41.55
C ILE A 7 -7.31 -26.19 -40.14
N LEU A 8 -8.14 -25.87 -39.16
CA LEU A 8 -7.71 -25.53 -37.79
C LEU A 8 -7.48 -26.76 -36.90
N ALA A 9 -8.16 -27.89 -37.19
CA ALA A 9 -8.05 -29.10 -36.38
C ALA A 9 -6.61 -29.65 -36.24
N PRO A 10 -5.78 -29.72 -37.28
CA PRO A 10 -4.40 -30.19 -37.12
C PRO A 10 -3.53 -29.21 -36.30
N VAL A 11 -3.72 -27.89 -36.50
CA VAL A 11 -3.02 -26.86 -35.72
C VAL A 11 -3.42 -26.94 -34.26
N TRP A 12 -4.72 -27.07 -33.98
CA TRP A 12 -5.25 -27.22 -32.62
C TRP A 12 -4.75 -28.49 -31.92
N ARG A 13 -4.70 -29.62 -32.64
CA ARG A 13 -4.13 -30.85 -32.12
C ARG A 13 -2.64 -30.74 -31.80
N LEU A 14 -1.90 -30.09 -32.69
CA LEU A 14 -0.46 -29.84 -32.46
C LEU A 14 -0.27 -28.94 -31.23
N MET A 15 -1.06 -27.87 -31.11
CA MET A 15 -1.04 -26.97 -29.96
C MET A 15 -1.31 -27.74 -28.65
N LEU A 16 -2.38 -28.55 -28.60
CA LEU A 16 -2.68 -29.35 -27.40
C LEU A 16 -1.60 -30.39 -27.10
N ARG A 17 -0.98 -31.01 -28.13
CA ARG A 17 0.08 -32.02 -27.95
C ARG A 17 1.42 -31.43 -27.50
N VAL A 18 1.67 -30.18 -27.77
CA VAL A 18 2.93 -29.51 -27.40
C VAL A 18 2.72 -28.59 -26.20
N TYR A 19 1.75 -27.67 -26.29
CA TYR A 19 1.52 -26.66 -25.25
C TYR A 19 1.20 -27.26 -23.89
N LEU A 20 0.24 -28.20 -23.81
CA LEU A 20 -0.15 -28.76 -22.52
C LEU A 20 0.97 -29.56 -21.83
N PRO A 21 1.70 -30.47 -22.53
CA PRO A 21 2.85 -31.13 -21.92
C PRO A 21 3.95 -30.14 -21.50
N VAL A 22 4.26 -29.13 -22.32
CA VAL A 22 5.28 -28.13 -21.99
C VAL A 22 4.84 -27.32 -20.78
N ALA A 23 3.61 -26.83 -20.75
CA ALA A 23 3.08 -26.08 -19.60
C ALA A 23 3.12 -26.91 -18.30
N LEU A 24 2.75 -28.19 -18.38
CA LEU A 24 2.83 -29.10 -17.24
C LEU A 24 4.28 -29.36 -16.81
N LEU A 25 5.20 -29.52 -17.76
CA LEU A 25 6.63 -29.70 -17.45
C LEU A 25 7.24 -28.45 -16.81
N VAL A 26 6.88 -27.25 -17.29
CA VAL A 26 7.32 -25.98 -16.68
C VAL A 26 6.78 -25.87 -15.26
N ALA A 27 5.49 -26.16 -15.03
CA ALA A 27 4.90 -26.11 -13.70
C ALA A 27 5.61 -27.08 -12.72
N ILE A 28 5.88 -28.31 -13.17
CA ILE A 28 6.61 -29.31 -12.37
C ILE A 28 8.06 -28.89 -12.12
N PHE A 29 8.75 -28.38 -13.14
CA PHE A 29 10.11 -27.86 -12.98
C PHE A 29 10.17 -26.75 -11.94
N MET A 30 9.22 -25.81 -11.98
CA MET A 30 9.13 -24.72 -11.01
C MET A 30 8.95 -25.25 -9.57
N GLU A 31 8.07 -26.24 -9.36
CA GLU A 31 7.89 -26.84 -8.04
C GLU A 31 9.11 -27.67 -7.58
N LEU A 32 9.81 -28.35 -8.48
CA LEU A 32 11.04 -29.08 -8.15
C LEU A 32 12.22 -28.16 -7.81
N SER A 33 12.28 -26.97 -8.37
CA SER A 33 13.31 -25.96 -8.06
C SER A 33 13.03 -25.21 -6.77
N THR A 34 11.78 -25.20 -6.30
CA THR A 34 11.33 -24.41 -5.14
C THR A 34 12.08 -24.72 -3.84
N PRO A 35 12.32 -25.99 -3.42
CA PRO A 35 13.03 -26.26 -2.17
C PRO A 35 14.42 -25.62 -2.12
N SER A 36 15.19 -25.74 -3.20
CA SER A 36 16.54 -25.14 -3.27
C SER A 36 16.49 -23.61 -3.28
N PHE A 37 15.46 -23.03 -3.89
CA PHE A 37 15.27 -21.58 -3.90
C PHE A 37 14.87 -21.06 -2.51
N ILE A 38 14.00 -21.78 -1.79
CA ILE A 38 13.63 -21.45 -0.41
C ILE A 38 14.85 -21.55 0.50
N GLU A 39 15.65 -22.61 0.38
CA GLU A 39 16.87 -22.78 1.19
C GLU A 39 17.85 -21.62 1.03
N GLN A 40 17.93 -21.03 -0.17
CA GLN A 40 18.87 -19.97 -0.49
C GLN A 40 18.31 -18.55 -0.24
N PHE A 41 17.01 -18.33 -0.47
CA PHE A 41 16.40 -16.99 -0.52
C PHE A 41 15.22 -16.80 0.44
N ASP A 42 14.90 -17.79 1.24
CA ASP A 42 13.76 -17.77 2.17
C ASP A 42 12.45 -17.27 1.51
N SER A 43 12.23 -17.69 0.27
CA SER A 43 11.04 -17.35 -0.52
C SER A 43 10.83 -18.32 -1.67
N ARG A 44 9.60 -18.38 -2.21
CA ARG A 44 9.36 -19.06 -3.49
C ARG A 44 10.00 -18.30 -4.66
N PRO A 45 10.20 -18.97 -5.83
CA PRO A 45 10.66 -18.32 -7.04
C PRO A 45 9.86 -17.03 -7.33
N ASN A 46 10.55 -15.92 -7.35
CA ASN A 46 10.02 -14.56 -7.46
C ASN A 46 10.81 -13.77 -8.51
N ILE A 47 10.87 -12.44 -8.37
CA ILE A 47 11.59 -11.55 -9.26
C ILE A 47 13.07 -11.93 -9.40
N LEU A 48 13.74 -12.37 -8.32
CA LEU A 48 15.14 -12.80 -8.35
C LEU A 48 15.35 -13.97 -9.31
N PHE A 49 14.38 -14.90 -9.38
CA PHE A 49 14.45 -16.01 -10.33
C PHE A 49 14.46 -15.52 -11.78
N VAL A 50 13.72 -14.44 -12.08
CA VAL A 50 13.71 -13.84 -13.42
C VAL A 50 15.03 -13.14 -13.71
N GLU A 51 15.54 -12.34 -12.77
CA GLU A 51 16.82 -11.64 -12.88
C GLU A 51 17.99 -12.61 -13.12
N TYR A 52 17.96 -13.79 -12.52
CA TYR A 52 18.96 -14.83 -12.76
C TYR A 52 18.94 -15.41 -14.18
N LEU A 53 17.83 -15.30 -14.90
CA LEU A 53 17.79 -15.75 -16.30
C LEU A 53 18.63 -14.87 -17.23
N ASP A 54 18.97 -13.65 -16.82
CA ASP A 54 19.86 -12.75 -17.55
C ASP A 54 21.34 -13.16 -17.44
N HIS A 55 21.66 -14.03 -16.45
CA HIS A 55 23.02 -14.50 -16.17
C HIS A 55 23.14 -16.05 -16.26
N PRO A 56 22.80 -16.66 -17.41
CA PRO A 56 22.66 -18.12 -17.52
C PRO A 56 23.98 -18.90 -17.31
N LYS A 57 25.14 -18.29 -17.58
CA LYS A 57 26.44 -18.94 -17.38
C LYS A 57 26.78 -19.08 -15.90
N GLU A 58 26.60 -18.01 -15.16
CA GLU A 58 26.84 -17.93 -13.72
C GLU A 58 25.88 -18.87 -12.97
N VAL A 59 24.60 -18.84 -13.31
CA VAL A 59 23.60 -19.74 -12.77
C VAL A 59 23.93 -21.20 -13.03
N PHE A 60 24.28 -21.57 -14.28
CA PHE A 60 24.65 -22.93 -14.60
C PHE A 60 25.90 -23.39 -13.84
N SER A 61 26.92 -22.52 -13.75
CA SER A 61 28.16 -22.84 -13.03
C SER A 61 27.90 -23.08 -11.53
N THR A 62 27.05 -22.26 -10.91
CA THR A 62 26.65 -22.38 -9.50
C THR A 62 25.84 -23.66 -9.26
N LEU A 63 24.82 -23.91 -10.08
CA LEU A 63 24.02 -25.14 -10.02
C LEU A 63 24.88 -26.38 -10.20
N TRP A 64 25.84 -26.36 -11.13
CA TRP A 64 26.75 -27.46 -11.36
C TRP A 64 27.76 -27.65 -10.22
N ALA A 65 28.20 -26.59 -9.58
CA ALA A 65 29.12 -26.67 -8.44
C ALA A 65 28.43 -27.19 -7.16
N ALA A 66 27.29 -26.60 -6.82
CA ALA A 66 26.61 -26.82 -5.53
C ALA A 66 25.51 -27.90 -5.58
N TYR A 67 24.81 -28.07 -6.71
CA TYR A 67 23.59 -28.87 -6.81
C TYR A 67 23.64 -29.96 -7.89
N LYS A 68 24.81 -30.57 -8.17
CA LYS A 68 25.00 -31.59 -9.23
C LYS A 68 23.97 -32.73 -9.15
N VAL A 69 23.81 -33.33 -7.98
CA VAL A 69 22.95 -34.48 -7.80
C VAL A 69 21.47 -34.13 -7.97
N PRO A 70 20.93 -33.12 -7.29
CA PRO A 70 19.57 -32.64 -7.53
C PRO A 70 19.32 -32.28 -9.00
N LEU A 71 20.27 -31.62 -9.67
CA LEU A 71 20.16 -31.21 -11.07
C LEU A 71 20.04 -32.42 -12.01
N ILE A 72 20.91 -33.43 -11.84
CA ILE A 72 20.88 -34.67 -12.64
C ILE A 72 19.56 -35.41 -12.42
N LEU A 73 19.11 -35.55 -11.17
CA LEU A 73 17.84 -36.20 -10.84
C LEU A 73 16.65 -35.45 -11.44
N ALA A 74 16.64 -34.12 -11.37
CA ALA A 74 15.59 -33.28 -11.97
C ALA A 74 15.54 -33.43 -13.49
N VAL A 75 16.68 -33.40 -14.18
CA VAL A 75 16.77 -33.60 -15.64
C VAL A 75 16.25 -34.99 -16.03
N PHE A 76 16.66 -36.01 -15.29
CA PHE A 76 16.22 -37.40 -15.54
C PHE A 76 14.70 -37.55 -15.32
N PHE A 77 14.18 -37.00 -14.23
CA PHE A 77 12.75 -36.99 -13.94
C PHE A 77 11.94 -36.25 -15.00
N ILE A 78 12.39 -35.04 -15.41
CA ILE A 78 11.76 -34.24 -16.47
C ILE A 78 11.76 -34.99 -17.80
N ALA A 79 12.87 -35.68 -18.16
CA ALA A 79 12.95 -36.44 -19.38
C ALA A 79 11.94 -37.60 -19.41
N ILE A 80 11.86 -38.40 -18.31
CA ILE A 80 10.93 -39.53 -18.21
C ILE A 80 9.49 -39.02 -18.20
N PHE A 81 9.19 -38.05 -17.35
CA PHE A 81 7.86 -37.49 -17.21
C PHE A 81 7.41 -36.79 -18.48
N GLY A 82 8.34 -36.05 -19.15
CA GLY A 82 8.12 -35.44 -20.44
C GLY A 82 7.76 -36.45 -21.53
N ALA A 83 8.50 -37.56 -21.63
CA ALA A 83 8.19 -38.64 -22.57
C ALA A 83 6.82 -39.26 -22.28
N TYR A 84 6.50 -39.46 -21.00
CA TYR A 84 5.20 -39.99 -20.56
C TYR A 84 4.04 -39.03 -20.91
N THR A 85 4.17 -37.76 -20.59
CA THR A 85 3.13 -36.75 -20.87
C THR A 85 2.92 -36.55 -22.37
N LEU A 86 3.98 -36.41 -23.15
CA LEU A 86 3.89 -36.29 -24.62
C LEU A 86 3.17 -37.51 -25.24
N ARG A 87 3.48 -38.74 -24.74
CA ARG A 87 2.85 -39.97 -25.21
C ARG A 87 1.37 -40.03 -24.80
N SER A 88 1.05 -39.64 -23.56
CA SER A 88 -0.32 -39.60 -23.04
C SER A 88 -1.19 -38.59 -23.74
N PHE A 89 -0.72 -37.36 -23.90
CA PHE A 89 -1.44 -36.32 -24.63
C PHE A 89 -1.60 -36.62 -26.13
N SER A 90 -0.60 -37.27 -26.73
CA SER A 90 -0.71 -37.74 -28.12
C SER A 90 -1.83 -38.77 -28.27
N ARG A 91 -1.98 -39.71 -27.28
CA ARG A 91 -3.08 -40.68 -27.29
C ARG A 91 -4.44 -40.05 -27.02
N LEU A 92 -4.53 -39.13 -26.06
CA LEU A 92 -5.76 -38.41 -25.71
C LEU A 92 -6.28 -37.53 -26.84
N THR A 93 -5.37 -36.95 -27.62
CA THR A 93 -5.74 -36.04 -28.73
C THR A 93 -5.91 -36.76 -30.08
N ALA A 94 -5.57 -38.04 -30.16
CA ALA A 94 -5.72 -38.85 -31.39
C ALA A 94 -7.20 -39.00 -31.85
N PRO A 95 -8.18 -39.29 -30.95
CA PRO A 95 -9.54 -39.53 -31.33
C PRO A 95 -10.45 -38.30 -31.35
N ILE A 96 -9.91 -37.07 -31.55
CA ILE A 96 -10.77 -35.88 -31.63
C ILE A 96 -11.73 -36.01 -32.82
N GLN A 97 -12.96 -36.36 -32.51
CA GLN A 97 -14.06 -36.46 -33.48
C GLN A 97 -14.65 -35.08 -33.78
N LYS A 98 -15.25 -34.95 -34.95
CA LYS A 98 -15.97 -33.73 -35.33
C LYS A 98 -17.20 -33.55 -34.41
N THR A 99 -17.23 -32.48 -33.68
CA THR A 99 -18.38 -32.08 -32.88
C THR A 99 -19.39 -31.37 -33.78
N GLY A 100 -20.66 -31.71 -33.67
CA GLY A 100 -21.74 -30.99 -34.39
C GLY A 100 -21.75 -29.50 -33.97
N LEU A 101 -22.25 -28.65 -34.87
CA LEU A 101 -22.32 -27.21 -34.64
C LEU A 101 -23.13 -26.84 -33.37
N VAL A 102 -24.27 -27.49 -33.17
CA VAL A 102 -25.19 -27.23 -32.05
C VAL A 102 -24.52 -27.57 -30.70
N PRO A 103 -23.97 -28.77 -30.46
CA PRO A 103 -23.25 -29.03 -29.24
C PRO A 103 -22.03 -28.11 -29.01
N ALA A 104 -21.31 -27.74 -30.07
CA ALA A 104 -20.19 -26.81 -29.98
C ALA A 104 -20.61 -25.42 -29.52
N LEU A 105 -21.73 -24.88 -30.06
CA LEU A 105 -22.28 -23.58 -29.66
C LEU A 105 -22.79 -23.56 -28.21
N LEU A 106 -23.33 -24.68 -27.71
CA LEU A 106 -23.81 -24.78 -26.32
C LEU A 106 -22.68 -25.00 -25.30
N VAL A 107 -21.72 -25.86 -25.60
CA VAL A 107 -20.67 -26.25 -24.66
C VAL A 107 -19.53 -25.23 -24.60
N THR A 108 -19.20 -24.59 -25.73
CA THR A 108 -18.07 -23.63 -25.75
C THR A 108 -18.25 -22.44 -24.77
N PRO A 109 -19.42 -21.75 -24.71
CA PRO A 109 -19.64 -20.70 -23.72
C PRO A 109 -19.51 -21.20 -22.29
N LEU A 110 -20.06 -22.37 -21.98
CA LEU A 110 -19.96 -22.98 -20.65
C LEU A 110 -18.50 -23.27 -20.25
N LEU A 111 -17.71 -23.79 -21.19
CA LEU A 111 -16.28 -24.01 -20.96
C LEU A 111 -15.52 -22.70 -20.78
N LEU A 112 -15.86 -21.65 -21.55
CA LEU A 112 -15.24 -20.34 -21.39
C LEU A 112 -15.54 -19.73 -20.02
N VAL A 113 -16.81 -19.84 -19.56
CA VAL A 113 -17.21 -19.39 -18.23
C VAL A 113 -16.49 -20.20 -17.14
N ALA A 114 -16.42 -21.54 -17.30
CA ALA A 114 -15.69 -22.38 -16.37
C ALA A 114 -14.18 -22.05 -16.33
N CYS A 115 -13.56 -21.85 -17.49
CA CYS A 115 -12.16 -21.44 -17.57
C CYS A 115 -11.94 -20.05 -16.93
N PHE A 116 -12.83 -19.09 -17.20
CA PHE A 116 -12.79 -17.78 -16.56
C PHE A 116 -12.92 -17.89 -15.04
N GLY A 117 -13.86 -18.68 -14.54
CA GLY A 117 -14.04 -18.95 -13.12
C GLY A 117 -12.81 -19.58 -12.48
N MET A 118 -12.17 -20.56 -13.16
CA MET A 118 -10.93 -21.17 -12.69
C MET A 118 -9.76 -20.19 -12.65
N VAL A 119 -9.62 -19.31 -13.63
CA VAL A 119 -8.58 -18.27 -13.65
C VAL A 119 -8.82 -17.23 -12.55
N ARG A 120 -10.08 -16.83 -12.36
CA ARG A 120 -10.46 -15.89 -11.31
C ARG A 120 -10.25 -16.47 -9.90
N SER A 121 -10.49 -17.77 -9.74
CA SER A 121 -10.31 -18.57 -8.51
C SER A 121 -11.11 -18.15 -7.28
N THR A 122 -12.00 -17.16 -7.38
CA THR A 122 -12.91 -16.69 -6.32
C THR A 122 -14.21 -16.15 -6.90
N LEU A 123 -15.26 -16.12 -6.07
CA LEU A 123 -16.52 -15.42 -6.34
C LEU A 123 -16.55 -14.02 -5.71
N ASP A 124 -15.55 -13.65 -4.93
CA ASP A 124 -15.40 -12.33 -4.32
C ASP A 124 -15.36 -11.22 -5.38
N HIS A 125 -15.53 -9.97 -4.97
CA HIS A 125 -15.54 -8.82 -5.90
C HIS A 125 -14.24 -8.74 -6.73
N ARG A 126 -13.10 -9.10 -6.13
CA ARG A 126 -11.78 -9.07 -6.79
C ARG A 126 -11.19 -10.47 -7.02
N PRO A 127 -10.39 -10.65 -8.08
CA PRO A 127 -9.70 -11.92 -8.31
C PRO A 127 -8.63 -12.16 -7.25
N VAL A 128 -8.30 -13.45 -7.04
CA VAL A 128 -7.21 -13.85 -6.15
C VAL A 128 -5.88 -13.24 -6.60
N ASN A 129 -5.12 -12.72 -5.65
CA ASN A 129 -3.76 -12.26 -5.81
C ASN A 129 -2.88 -12.75 -4.62
N PRO A 130 -1.55 -12.56 -4.60
CA PRO A 130 -0.70 -13.02 -3.51
C PRO A 130 -1.10 -12.46 -2.13
N SER A 131 -1.68 -11.26 -2.07
CA SER A 131 -2.16 -10.66 -0.83
C SER A 131 -3.35 -11.42 -0.21
N THR A 132 -4.11 -12.18 -1.01
CA THR A 132 -5.26 -12.98 -0.53
C THR A 132 -4.83 -14.06 0.47
N VAL A 133 -3.61 -14.57 0.33
CA VAL A 133 -3.05 -15.64 1.19
C VAL A 133 -2.05 -15.13 2.22
N ALA A 134 -1.89 -13.82 2.36
CA ALA A 134 -1.04 -13.21 3.36
C ALA A 134 -1.76 -13.17 4.72
N LEU A 135 -1.77 -14.32 5.41
CA LEU A 135 -2.49 -14.56 6.66
C LEU A 135 -1.56 -14.73 7.87
N SER A 136 -0.24 -14.77 7.64
CA SER A 136 0.79 -14.94 8.65
C SER A 136 1.77 -13.76 8.60
N THR A 137 2.38 -13.44 9.72
CA THR A 137 3.50 -12.48 9.81
C THR A 137 4.80 -13.05 9.21
N ASP A 138 4.84 -14.36 8.94
CA ASP A 138 5.95 -15.00 8.25
C ASP A 138 5.71 -14.99 6.72
N PRO A 139 6.50 -14.20 5.95
CA PRO A 139 6.36 -14.10 4.50
C PRO A 139 6.51 -15.43 3.77
N LEU A 140 7.39 -16.34 4.28
CA LEU A 140 7.59 -17.65 3.67
C LEU A 140 6.32 -18.49 3.81
N VAL A 141 5.67 -18.47 4.97
CA VAL A 141 4.41 -19.20 5.20
C VAL A 141 3.33 -18.73 4.23
N ASN A 142 3.24 -17.42 4.00
CA ASN A 142 2.31 -16.85 3.03
C ASN A 142 2.63 -17.30 1.60
N ASP A 143 3.90 -17.29 1.21
CA ASP A 143 4.35 -17.72 -0.10
C ASP A 143 4.11 -19.24 -0.34
N LEU A 144 4.16 -20.07 0.69
CA LEU A 144 3.92 -21.53 0.56
C LEU A 144 2.50 -21.87 0.09
N ALA A 145 1.53 -21.01 0.30
CA ALA A 145 0.15 -21.19 -0.19
C ALA A 145 0.01 -21.00 -1.71
N LEU A 146 0.99 -20.36 -2.36
CA LEU A 146 1.00 -20.11 -3.81
C LEU A 146 1.72 -21.25 -4.56
N SER A 147 1.43 -21.42 -5.85
CA SER A 147 2.28 -22.23 -6.72
C SER A 147 3.45 -21.41 -7.26
N SER A 148 4.61 -22.04 -7.45
CA SER A 148 5.80 -21.33 -7.95
C SER A 148 5.63 -20.80 -9.37
N ALA A 149 4.84 -21.49 -10.20
CA ALA A 149 4.49 -20.97 -11.52
C ALA A 149 3.65 -19.68 -11.44
N TYR A 150 2.69 -19.63 -10.49
CA TYR A 150 1.88 -18.42 -10.28
C TYR A 150 2.73 -17.29 -9.70
N SER A 151 3.54 -17.55 -8.68
CA SER A 151 4.43 -16.55 -8.07
C SER A 151 5.37 -15.93 -9.10
N LEU A 152 5.95 -16.76 -9.98
CA LEU A 152 6.82 -16.28 -11.07
C LEU A 152 6.07 -15.44 -12.09
N LEU A 153 4.90 -15.90 -12.56
CA LEU A 153 4.08 -15.13 -13.52
C LEU A 153 3.61 -13.81 -12.93
N TYR A 154 3.28 -13.80 -11.64
CA TYR A 154 2.89 -12.57 -10.94
C TYR A 154 4.08 -11.63 -10.79
N ALA A 155 5.27 -12.14 -10.47
CA ALA A 155 6.50 -11.34 -10.44
C ALA A 155 6.83 -10.71 -11.80
N ILE A 156 6.69 -11.46 -12.90
CA ILE A 156 6.86 -10.93 -14.27
C ILE A 156 5.81 -9.84 -14.58
N TYR A 157 4.57 -10.03 -14.12
CA TYR A 157 3.52 -9.01 -14.26
C TYR A 157 3.88 -7.74 -13.50
N GLU A 158 4.37 -7.85 -12.27
CA GLU A 158 4.83 -6.72 -11.46
C GLU A 158 6.01 -6.00 -12.10
N MET A 159 7.06 -6.73 -12.52
CA MET A 159 8.24 -6.16 -13.21
C MET A 159 7.88 -5.26 -14.39
N ARG A 160 6.99 -5.71 -15.26
CA ARG A 160 6.56 -4.90 -16.43
C ARG A 160 5.94 -3.57 -16.05
N HIS A 161 5.43 -3.45 -14.82
CA HIS A 161 4.86 -2.22 -14.29
C HIS A 161 5.88 -1.44 -13.45
N GLU A 162 6.99 -2.06 -13.02
CA GLU A 162 8.09 -1.45 -12.30
C GLU A 162 9.13 -0.82 -13.25
N GLU A 163 9.48 -1.47 -14.36
CA GLU A 163 10.48 -1.01 -15.32
C GLU A 163 10.16 0.35 -15.99
N GLY A 164 8.91 0.77 -15.97
CA GLY A 164 8.48 2.07 -16.53
C GLY A 164 8.61 3.26 -15.56
N GLY A 165 9.06 3.07 -14.31
CA GLY A 165 8.82 3.99 -13.23
C GLY A 165 9.93 4.95 -12.82
N GLY A 166 11.15 4.70 -13.19
CA GLY A 166 12.28 5.50 -12.72
C GLY A 166 12.57 6.73 -13.59
N ILE A 167 11.79 7.81 -13.46
CA ILE A 167 12.17 9.09 -14.08
C ILE A 167 13.30 9.69 -13.25
N ARG A 168 14.46 9.93 -13.89
CA ARG A 168 15.54 10.73 -13.32
C ARG A 168 15.33 12.18 -13.76
N TYR A 169 15.27 13.08 -12.78
CA TYR A 169 15.10 14.52 -13.02
C TYR A 169 16.43 15.27 -13.08
N GLY A 170 17.51 14.63 -12.66
CA GLY A 170 18.87 15.14 -12.63
C GLY A 170 19.84 14.09 -12.11
N GLU A 171 21.12 14.45 -12.06
CA GLU A 171 22.19 13.62 -11.50
C GLU A 171 23.02 14.46 -10.54
N LEU A 172 23.27 13.89 -9.36
CA LEU A 172 24.23 14.36 -8.36
C LEU A 172 25.03 13.15 -7.89
N ASP A 173 26.23 13.40 -7.41
CA ASP A 173 27.02 12.34 -6.78
C ASP A 173 26.33 11.86 -5.50
N ASP A 174 26.41 10.56 -5.20
CA ASP A 174 25.72 9.95 -4.05
C ASP A 174 26.12 10.64 -2.72
N GLU A 175 27.38 11.03 -2.55
CA GLU A 175 27.85 11.75 -1.37
C GLU A 175 27.16 13.13 -1.23
N GLN A 176 26.95 13.83 -2.34
CA GLN A 176 26.23 15.11 -2.34
C GLN A 176 24.75 14.91 -2.01
N VAL A 177 24.10 13.88 -2.57
CA VAL A 177 22.71 13.54 -2.24
C VAL A 177 22.56 13.23 -0.76
N ILE A 178 23.44 12.38 -0.22
CA ILE A 178 23.44 12.02 1.22
C ILE A 178 23.61 13.26 2.09
N SER A 179 24.58 14.14 1.76
CA SER A 179 24.79 15.37 2.52
C SER A 179 23.54 16.27 2.50
N ILE A 180 22.99 16.54 1.33
CA ILE A 180 21.79 17.39 1.17
C ILE A 180 20.61 16.83 1.97
N VAL A 181 20.38 15.50 1.88
CA VAL A 181 19.29 14.86 2.61
C VAL A 181 19.51 14.95 4.12
N ARG A 182 20.70 14.62 4.61
CA ARG A 182 21.02 14.73 6.05
C ARG A 182 20.88 16.15 6.56
N ASP A 183 21.39 17.13 5.82
CA ASP A 183 21.28 18.55 6.19
C ASP A 183 19.80 19.01 6.24
N SER A 184 18.92 18.37 5.44
CA SER A 184 17.49 18.67 5.42
C SER A 184 16.67 17.92 6.48
N MET A 185 17.27 16.96 7.21
CA MET A 185 16.55 16.15 8.21
C MET A 185 16.46 16.83 9.58
N ASP A 186 17.25 17.87 9.82
CA ASP A 186 17.37 18.55 11.12
C ASP A 186 17.77 17.58 12.25
N VAL A 187 18.71 16.67 11.94
CA VAL A 187 19.23 15.61 12.82
C VAL A 187 20.71 15.84 13.06
N ASP A 188 21.14 15.81 14.33
CA ASP A 188 22.53 15.96 14.69
C ASP A 188 23.39 14.83 14.11
N SER A 189 24.61 15.16 13.67
CA SER A 189 25.52 14.20 13.02
C SER A 189 25.85 12.97 13.87
N TRP A 190 25.78 13.07 15.19
CA TRP A 190 26.05 11.98 16.14
C TRP A 190 24.85 11.02 16.32
N GLU A 191 23.66 11.40 15.86
CA GLU A 191 22.46 10.57 15.93
C GLU A 191 22.39 9.54 14.80
N PHE A 192 23.14 9.73 13.69
CA PHE A 192 23.24 8.74 12.62
C PHE A 192 24.04 7.51 13.08
N THR A 193 23.42 6.33 12.99
CA THR A 193 23.92 5.11 13.65
C THR A 193 24.74 4.20 12.73
N LEU A 194 24.41 4.13 11.44
CA LEU A 194 25.07 3.24 10.47
C LEU A 194 25.45 3.97 9.17
N PRO A 195 26.74 3.96 8.77
CA PRO A 195 27.18 4.58 7.51
C PRO A 195 26.55 3.95 6.26
N GLU A 196 26.30 2.63 6.29
CA GLU A 196 25.72 1.88 5.18
C GLU A 196 24.22 2.18 4.95
N LEU A 197 23.57 2.74 5.98
CA LEU A 197 22.19 3.23 5.93
C LEU A 197 22.19 4.73 6.24
N PRO A 198 22.45 5.59 5.25
CA PRO A 198 22.80 7.00 5.47
C PRO A 198 21.79 7.83 6.24
N THR A 199 20.50 7.44 6.19
CA THR A 199 19.41 8.15 6.88
C THR A 199 18.96 7.47 8.17
N LEU A 200 19.56 6.32 8.54
CA LEU A 200 19.25 5.67 9.80
C LEU A 200 19.78 6.47 10.98
N HIS A 201 18.90 6.90 11.86
CA HIS A 201 19.24 7.74 13.01
C HIS A 201 18.37 7.44 14.22
N LEU A 202 18.87 7.88 15.40
CA LEU A 202 18.12 7.90 16.64
C LEU A 202 17.30 9.19 16.72
N GLN A 203 16.00 9.05 16.95
CA GLN A 203 15.11 10.15 17.27
C GLN A 203 14.75 10.14 18.76
N TYR A 204 14.86 11.27 19.40
CA TYR A 204 14.46 11.48 20.80
C TYR A 204 13.16 12.27 20.86
N PRO A 205 12.18 11.85 21.68
CA PRO A 205 10.93 12.59 21.81
C PRO A 205 11.15 13.94 22.52
N ALA A 206 10.39 14.97 22.15
CA ALA A 206 10.43 16.27 22.79
C ALA A 206 10.08 16.17 24.30
N ASN A 207 9.14 15.30 24.64
CA ASN A 207 8.73 15.02 26.01
C ASN A 207 8.80 13.51 26.28
N PRO A 208 9.90 12.98 26.81
CA PRO A 208 10.00 11.56 27.15
C PRO A 208 8.90 11.18 28.14
N SER A 209 8.00 10.31 27.76
CA SER A 209 6.97 9.77 28.65
C SER A 209 7.53 8.59 29.44
N GLY A 210 7.11 8.46 30.71
CA GLY A 210 7.53 7.33 31.54
C GLY A 210 6.96 6.00 31.13
N GLU A 211 5.83 5.99 30.40
CA GLU A 211 5.13 4.80 29.90
C GLU A 211 4.76 4.97 28.43
N PRO A 212 4.94 3.92 27.60
CA PRO A 212 4.56 3.95 26.18
C PRO A 212 3.06 4.15 26.02
N LYS A 213 2.65 5.08 25.14
CA LYS A 213 1.24 5.33 24.79
C LYS A 213 0.81 4.51 23.59
N ASN A 214 -0.45 4.16 23.51
CA ASN A 214 -1.04 3.59 22.32
C ASN A 214 -1.01 4.60 21.15
N LEU A 215 -0.95 4.11 19.94
CA LEU A 215 -1.02 4.90 18.72
C LEU A 215 -2.16 4.41 17.83
N VAL A 216 -3.04 5.32 17.43
CA VAL A 216 -4.07 5.09 16.41
C VAL A 216 -3.89 6.09 15.29
N ILE A 217 -3.71 5.61 14.08
CA ILE A 217 -3.68 6.45 12.86
C ILE A 217 -4.97 6.16 12.09
N ILE A 218 -5.81 7.17 11.92
CA ILE A 218 -7.05 7.12 11.13
C ILE A 218 -6.76 7.82 9.82
N ILE A 219 -6.84 7.07 8.74
CA ILE A 219 -6.71 7.60 7.38
C ILE A 219 -8.10 7.79 6.80
N GLU A 220 -8.46 9.04 6.55
CA GLU A 220 -9.69 9.42 5.86
C GLU A 220 -9.49 9.36 4.34
N GLU A 221 -10.24 8.46 3.71
CA GLU A 221 -10.21 8.26 2.26
C GLU A 221 -10.54 9.57 1.52
N SER A 222 -9.63 10.04 0.67
CA SER A 222 -9.85 11.10 -0.31
C SER A 222 -10.39 12.44 0.26
N LEU A 223 -10.01 12.82 1.48
CA LEU A 223 -10.49 14.04 2.14
C LEU A 223 -9.54 15.24 1.87
N GLY A 224 -9.88 16.09 0.91
CA GLY A 224 -9.13 17.33 0.63
C GLY A 224 -9.54 18.51 1.51
N ALA A 225 -8.66 19.48 1.65
CA ALA A 225 -8.93 20.73 2.37
C ALA A 225 -10.14 21.50 1.82
N GLU A 226 -10.47 21.34 0.54
CA GLU A 226 -11.62 21.98 -0.10
C GLU A 226 -12.98 21.61 0.53
N PHE A 227 -13.06 20.53 1.32
CA PHE A 227 -14.27 20.13 2.03
C PHE A 227 -14.30 20.57 3.49
N VAL A 228 -13.17 21.00 4.05
CA VAL A 228 -12.95 21.26 5.47
C VAL A 228 -13.11 22.74 5.80
N GLY A 229 -14.06 23.05 6.68
CA GLY A 229 -14.40 24.44 7.03
C GLY A 229 -13.24 25.22 7.65
N SER A 230 -12.52 24.62 8.59
CA SER A 230 -11.34 25.21 9.25
C SER A 230 -10.13 25.44 8.32
N LEU A 231 -10.11 24.83 7.15
CA LEU A 231 -9.11 25.06 6.09
C LEU A 231 -9.61 26.02 4.99
N GLY A 232 -10.78 26.67 5.19
CA GLY A 232 -11.35 27.62 4.23
C GLY A 232 -12.16 26.97 3.11
N GLY A 233 -12.42 25.66 3.18
CA GLY A 233 -13.24 24.90 2.24
C GLY A 233 -14.75 24.96 2.52
N LEU A 234 -15.48 24.04 1.90
CA LEU A 234 -16.90 23.81 2.17
C LEU A 234 -17.05 23.28 3.61
N ASN A 235 -17.99 23.81 4.36
CA ASN A 235 -18.23 23.37 5.75
C ASN A 235 -18.97 22.00 5.76
N LEU A 236 -18.29 20.94 5.31
CA LEU A 236 -18.84 19.59 5.27
C LEU A 236 -18.36 18.69 6.41
N THR A 237 -17.38 19.16 7.19
CA THR A 237 -16.72 18.41 8.26
C THR A 237 -16.86 19.06 9.65
N PRO A 238 -18.08 19.36 10.12
CA PRO A 238 -18.26 20.09 11.40
C PRO A 238 -17.73 19.33 12.62
N ASN A 239 -17.63 18.01 12.58
CA ASN A 239 -17.06 17.23 13.68
C ASN A 239 -15.54 17.35 13.70
N LEU A 240 -14.89 17.22 12.55
CA LEU A 240 -13.45 17.42 12.42
C LEU A 240 -13.05 18.85 12.83
N ASP A 241 -13.80 19.86 12.38
CA ASP A 241 -13.59 21.26 12.75
C ASP A 241 -13.72 21.47 14.27
N ARG A 242 -14.71 20.83 14.92
CA ARG A 242 -14.88 20.88 16.38
C ARG A 242 -13.70 20.25 17.13
N TYR A 243 -13.15 19.16 16.63
CA TYR A 243 -12.01 18.48 17.25
C TYR A 243 -10.68 19.18 16.93
N ALA A 244 -10.56 19.93 15.84
CA ALA A 244 -9.40 20.75 15.50
C ALA A 244 -9.03 21.74 16.62
N GLU A 245 -10.04 22.25 17.37
CA GLU A 245 -9.85 23.14 18.52
C GLU A 245 -9.34 22.41 19.79
N GLN A 246 -9.35 21.07 19.80
CA GLN A 246 -9.07 20.24 20.98
C GLN A 246 -7.76 19.43 20.85
N GLY A 247 -7.03 19.58 19.77
CA GLY A 247 -5.79 18.86 19.49
C GLY A 247 -4.76 19.69 18.77
N ILE A 248 -3.74 19.05 18.23
CA ILE A 248 -2.75 19.69 17.36
C ILE A 248 -3.32 19.69 15.93
N TRP A 249 -3.63 20.88 15.44
CA TRP A 249 -4.13 21.09 14.08
C TRP A 249 -3.01 21.47 13.13
N LEU A 250 -2.87 20.72 12.00
CA LEU A 250 -1.89 20.99 10.95
C LEU A 250 -2.54 21.86 9.86
N ASN A 251 -2.29 23.16 9.89
CA ASN A 251 -2.98 24.12 9.02
C ASN A 251 -2.49 24.06 7.56
N ASN A 252 -1.26 23.61 7.32
CA ASN A 252 -0.63 23.57 6.02
C ASN A 252 0.00 22.19 5.74
N LEU A 253 -0.80 21.12 5.83
CA LEU A 253 -0.36 19.75 5.53
C LEU A 253 -0.65 19.40 4.07
N TYR A 254 0.35 18.84 3.39
CA TYR A 254 0.22 18.45 1.98
C TYR A 254 0.43 16.96 1.79
N ALA A 255 -0.43 16.34 0.96
CA ALA A 255 -0.29 14.96 0.53
C ALA A 255 0.93 14.77 -0.37
N THR A 256 1.53 13.60 -0.32
CA THR A 256 2.67 13.25 -1.18
C THR A 256 2.26 12.83 -2.59
N GLY A 257 1.00 12.47 -2.80
CA GLY A 257 0.51 11.99 -4.07
C GLY A 257 -0.99 12.11 -4.24
N THR A 258 -1.51 11.42 -5.23
CA THR A 258 -2.91 11.51 -5.68
C THR A 258 -3.66 10.19 -5.60
N ARG A 259 -3.15 9.23 -4.82
CA ARG A 259 -3.70 7.88 -4.66
C ARG A 259 -3.44 7.39 -3.24
N SER A 260 -4.36 6.61 -2.71
CA SER A 260 -4.33 6.08 -1.34
C SER A 260 -3.01 5.37 -1.01
N VAL A 261 -2.47 4.56 -1.92
CA VAL A 261 -1.19 3.87 -1.71
C VAL A 261 0.01 4.82 -1.55
N ARG A 262 -0.07 6.08 -2.06
CA ARG A 262 0.93 7.12 -1.84
C ARG A 262 0.84 7.72 -0.44
N GLY A 263 -0.38 8.02 -0.01
CA GLY A 263 -0.62 8.44 1.38
C GLY A 263 -0.20 7.36 2.38
N LEU A 264 -0.58 6.10 2.12
CA LEU A 264 -0.19 4.97 2.95
C LEU A 264 1.33 4.83 3.09
N GLU A 265 2.09 4.84 1.98
CA GLU A 265 3.56 4.72 2.05
C GLU A 265 4.22 5.88 2.81
N ALA A 266 3.70 7.10 2.63
CA ALA A 266 4.21 8.26 3.33
C ALA A 266 3.91 8.20 4.83
N ILE A 267 2.67 7.88 5.21
CA ILE A 267 2.20 7.89 6.61
C ILE A 267 2.81 6.75 7.41
N VAL A 268 2.89 5.52 6.84
CA VAL A 268 3.35 4.36 7.60
C VAL A 268 4.86 4.10 7.52
N SER A 269 5.56 4.73 6.57
CA SER A 269 6.99 4.47 6.33
C SER A 269 7.84 5.74 6.23
N GLY A 270 7.21 6.93 6.23
CA GLY A 270 7.93 8.18 5.93
C GLY A 270 8.58 8.18 4.55
N PHE A 271 8.08 7.35 3.60
CA PHE A 271 8.70 7.17 2.31
C PHE A 271 8.31 8.28 1.35
N THR A 272 9.31 8.89 0.72
CA THR A 272 9.09 9.99 -0.22
C THR A 272 8.45 9.50 -1.52
N PRO A 273 7.57 10.30 -2.13
CA PRO A 273 6.93 9.91 -3.39
C PRO A 273 7.95 9.87 -4.52
N THR A 274 7.83 8.87 -5.38
CA THR A 274 8.66 8.71 -6.58
C THR A 274 7.78 8.64 -7.82
N SER A 275 8.37 8.81 -9.01
CA SER A 275 7.66 8.60 -10.28
C SER A 275 7.34 7.11 -10.56
N ALA A 276 7.93 6.19 -9.82
CA ALA A 276 7.62 4.77 -9.87
C ALA A 276 6.28 4.46 -9.19
N ARG A 277 5.81 3.21 -9.22
CA ARG A 277 4.64 2.78 -8.46
C ARG A 277 4.93 2.89 -6.95
N SER A 278 3.87 3.07 -6.16
CA SER A 278 3.98 3.05 -4.69
C SER A 278 4.61 1.74 -4.18
N VAL A 279 5.42 1.84 -3.13
CA VAL A 279 6.05 0.69 -2.47
C VAL A 279 5.03 -0.31 -1.93
N VAL A 280 3.82 0.11 -1.58
CA VAL A 280 2.73 -0.79 -1.18
C VAL A 280 2.42 -1.81 -2.29
N LYS A 281 2.60 -1.44 -3.55
CA LYS A 281 2.29 -2.27 -4.74
C LYS A 281 3.49 -3.00 -5.33
N LEU A 282 4.73 -2.56 -5.04
CA LEU A 282 5.93 -3.14 -5.64
C LEU A 282 6.25 -4.52 -5.07
N GLY A 283 6.66 -5.46 -5.93
CA GLY A 283 7.03 -6.81 -5.53
C GLY A 283 8.23 -6.84 -4.56
N LYS A 284 9.22 -5.98 -4.79
CA LYS A 284 10.45 -5.90 -3.98
C LYS A 284 10.21 -5.40 -2.55
N SER A 285 9.18 -4.60 -2.32
CA SER A 285 8.83 -4.04 -1.01
C SER A 285 7.82 -4.87 -0.20
N GLN A 286 7.40 -6.03 -0.73
CA GLN A 286 6.44 -6.89 -0.04
C GLN A 286 7.02 -7.64 1.16
N LYS A 287 8.31 -7.53 1.44
CA LYS A 287 8.99 -7.98 2.67
C LYS A 287 10.25 -7.18 2.91
N ASN A 288 10.69 -7.13 4.16
CA ASN A 288 11.89 -6.40 4.58
C ASN A 288 11.86 -4.91 4.21
N PHE A 289 10.67 -4.32 4.18
CA PHE A 289 10.47 -2.89 3.96
C PHE A 289 10.13 -2.22 5.29
N PHE A 290 10.76 -1.08 5.55
CA PHE A 290 10.58 -0.34 6.79
C PHE A 290 9.14 0.17 6.94
N THR A 291 8.54 -0.02 8.12
CA THR A 291 7.24 0.55 8.52
C THR A 291 7.24 0.96 9.99
N LEU A 292 6.29 1.82 10.39
CA LEU A 292 6.04 2.14 11.80
C LEU A 292 5.76 0.89 12.64
N ALA A 293 5.05 -0.09 12.09
CA ALA A 293 4.72 -1.32 12.81
C ALA A 293 5.98 -2.10 13.19
N GLU A 294 7.00 -2.12 12.32
CA GLU A 294 8.28 -2.75 12.63
C GLU A 294 9.02 -2.05 13.78
N VAL A 295 9.09 -0.71 13.77
CA VAL A 295 9.70 0.06 14.86
C VAL A 295 8.96 -0.19 16.16
N LEU A 296 7.65 -0.04 16.16
CA LEU A 296 6.80 -0.20 17.34
C LEU A 296 6.83 -1.64 17.86
N GLY A 297 6.89 -2.64 16.98
CA GLY A 297 7.05 -4.06 17.35
C GLY A 297 8.35 -4.31 18.12
N ARG A 298 9.48 -3.67 17.75
CA ARG A 298 10.74 -3.72 18.51
C ARG A 298 10.61 -3.14 19.92
N HIS A 299 9.63 -2.27 20.16
CA HIS A 299 9.29 -1.68 21.45
C HIS A 299 8.10 -2.38 22.15
N GLY A 300 7.70 -3.56 21.68
CA GLY A 300 6.69 -4.40 22.33
C GLY A 300 5.24 -4.04 22.03
N TYR A 301 4.97 -3.25 21.00
CA TYR A 301 3.61 -2.97 20.56
C TYR A 301 3.00 -4.14 19.80
N ASN A 302 1.70 -4.34 19.98
CA ASN A 302 0.89 -5.16 19.09
C ASN A 302 0.31 -4.26 18.01
N SER A 303 0.46 -4.65 16.74
CA SER A 303 0.05 -3.81 15.61
C SER A 303 -1.06 -4.44 14.79
N SER A 304 -2.03 -3.60 14.34
CA SER A 304 -3.13 -4.03 13.50
C SER A 304 -3.46 -3.03 12.41
N PHE A 305 -3.90 -3.55 11.26
CA PHE A 305 -4.50 -2.78 10.19
C PHE A 305 -5.99 -3.12 10.11
N ILE A 306 -6.86 -2.11 10.24
CA ILE A 306 -8.31 -2.25 10.17
C ILE A 306 -8.81 -1.51 8.93
N TYR A 307 -9.48 -2.23 8.04
CA TYR A 307 -10.00 -1.72 6.79
C TYR A 307 -11.41 -2.24 6.53
N GLY A 308 -12.30 -1.39 6.05
CA GLY A 308 -13.68 -1.77 5.75
C GLY A 308 -13.84 -2.63 4.49
N GLY A 309 -12.89 -2.57 3.57
CA GLY A 309 -12.91 -3.29 2.30
C GLY A 309 -12.02 -4.53 2.26
N GLU A 310 -11.82 -5.08 1.05
CA GLU A 310 -10.97 -6.24 0.78
C GLU A 310 -9.48 -5.84 0.84
N ALA A 311 -8.76 -6.19 1.90
CA ALA A 311 -7.35 -5.80 2.11
C ALA A 311 -6.35 -6.41 1.09
N GLN A 312 -6.76 -7.40 0.27
CA GLN A 312 -5.95 -7.88 -0.84
C GLN A 312 -5.84 -6.86 -1.98
N PHE A 313 -6.68 -5.84 -1.99
CA PHE A 313 -6.59 -4.75 -2.94
C PHE A 313 -5.25 -4.02 -2.80
N ASP A 314 -4.65 -3.67 -3.94
CA ASP A 314 -3.37 -2.97 -4.01
C ASP A 314 -2.23 -3.62 -3.20
N ASN A 315 -2.32 -4.94 -2.93
CA ASN A 315 -1.36 -5.71 -2.12
C ASN A 315 -1.27 -5.29 -0.65
N MET A 316 -2.20 -4.48 -0.13
CA MET A 316 -2.13 -3.91 1.23
C MET A 316 -1.94 -4.97 2.31
N ARG A 317 -2.77 -6.05 2.30
CA ARG A 317 -2.64 -7.13 3.30
C ARG A 317 -1.22 -7.72 3.31
N ARG A 318 -0.69 -8.07 2.14
CA ARG A 318 0.64 -8.67 2.02
C ARG A 318 1.73 -7.69 2.46
N PHE A 319 1.63 -6.43 2.03
CA PHE A 319 2.57 -5.39 2.41
C PHE A 319 2.61 -5.19 3.93
N PHE A 320 1.47 -5.03 4.57
CA PHE A 320 1.41 -4.77 6.01
C PHE A 320 1.85 -5.98 6.83
N VAL A 321 1.29 -7.17 6.57
CA VAL A 321 1.61 -8.37 7.35
C VAL A 321 3.08 -8.77 7.24
N ASN A 322 3.68 -8.66 6.04
CA ASN A 322 5.07 -9.02 5.84
C ASN A 322 6.08 -7.95 6.31
N ASN A 323 5.60 -6.76 6.70
CA ASN A 323 6.41 -5.63 7.11
C ASN A 323 6.01 -5.10 8.52
N GLY A 324 5.72 -6.01 9.44
CA GLY A 324 5.64 -5.74 10.87
C GLY A 324 4.24 -5.62 11.47
N PHE A 325 3.15 -5.63 10.69
CA PHE A 325 1.81 -5.67 11.26
C PHE A 325 1.44 -7.09 11.68
N ASP A 326 1.01 -7.27 12.94
CA ASP A 326 0.64 -8.58 13.51
C ASP A 326 -0.68 -9.10 12.96
N ARG A 327 -1.62 -8.19 12.63
CA ARG A 327 -2.97 -8.56 12.25
C ARG A 327 -3.57 -7.60 11.23
N VAL A 328 -4.36 -8.15 10.31
CA VAL A 328 -5.21 -7.40 9.37
C VAL A 328 -6.65 -7.83 9.58
N ILE A 329 -7.52 -6.85 9.83
CA ILE A 329 -8.97 -6.98 9.93
C ILE A 329 -9.55 -6.32 8.67
N ASP A 330 -10.25 -7.10 7.85
CA ASP A 330 -10.84 -6.60 6.60
C ASP A 330 -12.34 -6.98 6.46
N GLU A 331 -12.94 -6.69 5.33
CA GLU A 331 -14.38 -6.87 5.09
C GLU A 331 -14.94 -8.21 5.58
N LYS A 332 -14.15 -9.30 5.49
CA LYS A 332 -14.57 -10.66 5.87
C LYS A 332 -14.67 -10.87 7.38
N ASP A 333 -14.07 -9.98 8.16
CA ASP A 333 -14.03 -10.06 9.63
C ASP A 333 -15.18 -9.30 10.30
N TYR A 334 -16.08 -8.67 9.52
CA TYR A 334 -17.24 -7.96 10.04
C TYR A 334 -18.47 -8.87 10.06
N GLU A 335 -19.00 -9.11 11.26
CA GLU A 335 -20.23 -9.86 11.46
C GLU A 335 -21.45 -8.93 11.41
N ASN A 336 -22.35 -9.14 10.45
CA ASN A 336 -23.61 -8.39 10.30
C ASN A 336 -23.44 -6.86 10.23
N PRO A 337 -22.64 -6.32 9.33
CA PRO A 337 -22.48 -4.87 9.19
C PRO A 337 -23.83 -4.21 8.89
N VAL A 338 -24.00 -2.98 9.37
CA VAL A 338 -25.22 -2.18 9.14
C VAL A 338 -25.37 -1.85 7.66
N PHE A 339 -24.22 -1.62 6.99
CA PHE A 339 -24.20 -1.31 5.56
C PHE A 339 -22.91 -1.79 4.91
N THR A 340 -23.05 -2.36 3.71
CA THR A 340 -21.92 -2.73 2.85
C THR A 340 -22.14 -2.15 1.45
N GLY A 341 -21.21 -1.32 1.01
CA GLY A 341 -21.18 -0.74 -0.33
C GLY A 341 -20.20 -1.46 -1.26
N SER A 342 -19.89 -0.84 -2.40
CA SER A 342 -18.95 -1.37 -3.40
C SER A 342 -17.50 -1.48 -2.90
N TRP A 343 -17.14 -0.74 -1.85
CA TRP A 343 -15.79 -0.69 -1.27
C TRP A 343 -15.69 -1.34 0.11
N GLY A 344 -16.72 -2.05 0.53
CA GLY A 344 -16.78 -2.75 1.80
C GLY A 344 -17.79 -2.16 2.77
N VAL A 345 -17.59 -2.42 4.06
CA VAL A 345 -18.49 -1.94 5.11
C VAL A 345 -18.42 -0.43 5.29
N SER A 346 -19.47 0.15 5.87
CA SER A 346 -19.53 1.59 6.12
C SER A 346 -18.49 2.05 7.15
N ASP A 347 -18.16 3.35 7.15
CA ASP A 347 -17.23 3.91 8.13
C ASP A 347 -17.77 3.81 9.57
N GLU A 348 -19.11 3.81 9.79
CA GLU A 348 -19.68 3.52 11.10
C GLU A 348 -19.33 2.11 11.58
N ASP A 349 -19.47 1.10 10.70
CA ASP A 349 -19.14 -0.30 11.00
C ASP A 349 -17.64 -0.46 11.25
N LEU A 350 -16.81 0.21 10.43
CA LEU A 350 -15.36 0.26 10.58
C LEU A 350 -14.96 0.82 11.97
N PHE A 351 -15.51 1.97 12.34
CA PHE A 351 -15.19 2.63 13.60
C PHE A 351 -15.76 1.88 14.80
N ASP A 352 -16.94 1.27 14.70
CA ASP A 352 -17.49 0.43 15.78
C ASP A 352 -16.57 -0.78 16.01
N ARG A 353 -16.04 -1.40 14.93
CA ARG A 353 -15.05 -2.47 15.06
C ARG A 353 -13.72 -2.01 15.65
N ALA A 354 -13.22 -0.86 15.25
CA ALA A 354 -12.02 -0.27 15.83
C ALA A 354 -12.19 -0.01 17.33
N HIS A 355 -13.33 0.58 17.73
CA HIS A 355 -13.66 0.83 19.13
C HIS A 355 -13.73 -0.47 19.95
N GLU A 356 -14.32 -1.55 19.41
CA GLU A 356 -14.33 -2.87 20.06
C GLU A 356 -12.91 -3.40 20.28
N GLU A 357 -12.03 -3.29 19.29
CA GLU A 357 -10.63 -3.74 19.41
C GLU A 357 -9.88 -2.93 20.47
N PHE A 358 -10.04 -1.60 20.52
CA PHE A 358 -9.35 -0.73 21.49
C PHE A 358 -9.88 -0.91 22.92
N SER A 359 -11.15 -1.28 23.09
CA SER A 359 -11.79 -1.50 24.39
C SER A 359 -11.45 -2.85 25.02
N ARG A 360 -10.78 -3.76 24.30
CA ARG A 360 -10.34 -5.03 24.87
C ARG A 360 -9.21 -4.82 25.86
N PRO A 361 -9.05 -5.69 26.88
CA PRO A 361 -7.87 -5.66 27.72
C PRO A 361 -6.59 -5.91 26.90
N HIS A 362 -5.64 -4.98 26.97
CA HIS A 362 -4.33 -5.09 26.35
C HIS A 362 -3.25 -5.31 27.41
N SER A 363 -2.37 -6.30 27.20
CA SER A 363 -1.19 -6.53 28.08
C SER A 363 0.03 -5.73 27.63
N GLN A 364 -0.01 -5.15 26.44
CA GLN A 364 1.04 -4.37 25.79
C GLN A 364 0.40 -3.17 25.11
N PRO A 365 1.14 -2.09 24.86
CA PRO A 365 0.63 -0.98 24.06
C PRO A 365 0.29 -1.46 22.66
N PHE A 366 -0.68 -0.81 22.02
CA PHE A 366 -1.09 -1.16 20.65
C PHE A 366 -0.83 -0.02 19.66
N PHE A 367 -0.59 -0.41 18.43
CA PHE A 367 -0.61 0.45 17.25
C PHE A 367 -1.71 -0.02 16.30
N THR A 368 -2.58 0.86 15.88
CA THR A 368 -3.60 0.53 14.88
C THR A 368 -3.66 1.57 13.78
N LEU A 369 -3.59 1.07 12.55
CA LEU A 369 -3.90 1.83 11.35
C LEU A 369 -5.33 1.53 10.95
N VAL A 370 -6.20 2.55 10.93
CA VAL A 370 -7.61 2.47 10.51
C VAL A 370 -7.76 3.23 9.20
N PHE A 371 -8.36 2.60 8.18
CA PHE A 371 -8.51 3.22 6.88
C PHE A 371 -9.99 3.19 6.45
N THR A 372 -10.58 4.38 6.24
CA THR A 372 -11.98 4.55 5.83
C THR A 372 -12.17 4.26 4.33
N SER A 373 -13.41 4.14 3.88
CA SER A 373 -13.71 3.84 2.47
C SER A 373 -14.97 4.50 1.92
N SER A 374 -15.84 5.05 2.76
CA SER A 374 -17.16 5.56 2.33
C SER A 374 -17.06 6.76 1.39
N ASN A 375 -15.98 7.54 1.45
CA ASN A 375 -15.74 8.67 0.55
C ASN A 375 -15.14 8.28 -0.81
N HIS A 376 -15.07 6.99 -1.13
CA HIS A 376 -14.64 6.53 -2.45
C HIS A 376 -15.83 6.45 -3.41
N SER A 377 -15.63 6.79 -4.70
CA SER A 377 -16.65 6.60 -5.73
C SER A 377 -17.09 5.13 -5.82
N PRO A 378 -18.40 4.80 -5.85
CA PRO A 378 -19.54 5.66 -6.18
C PRO A 378 -20.21 6.39 -5.01
N PHE A 379 -19.52 6.64 -3.87
CA PHE A 379 -19.99 7.46 -2.76
C PHE A 379 -21.22 6.88 -2.03
N GLU A 380 -21.12 5.60 -1.68
CA GLU A 380 -22.20 4.85 -1.03
C GLU A 380 -22.07 4.93 0.49
N TYR A 381 -23.19 5.22 1.16
CA TYR A 381 -23.28 5.25 2.61
C TYR A 381 -24.71 4.89 3.06
N PRO A 382 -24.94 4.49 4.35
CA PRO A 382 -26.27 4.11 4.84
C PRO A 382 -27.26 5.27 4.84
N ASP A 383 -28.56 4.96 4.69
CA ASP A 383 -29.63 5.95 4.69
C ASP A 383 -29.87 6.55 6.07
N ASN A 384 -30.39 7.77 6.10
CA ASN A 384 -30.86 8.48 7.31
C ASN A 384 -29.77 8.71 8.38
N ARG A 385 -28.51 8.90 7.96
CA ARG A 385 -27.39 9.23 8.86
C ARG A 385 -27.09 10.72 8.93
N ILE A 386 -27.24 11.40 7.82
CA ILE A 386 -26.95 12.82 7.67
C ILE A 386 -28.11 13.55 7.00
N GLU A 387 -28.20 14.86 7.19
CA GLU A 387 -28.96 15.73 6.31
C GLU A 387 -28.11 15.97 5.06
N PRO A 388 -28.59 15.57 3.86
CA PRO A 388 -27.79 15.70 2.63
C PRO A 388 -27.42 17.16 2.33
N PHE A 389 -26.21 17.37 1.85
CA PHE A 389 -25.76 18.66 1.30
C PHE A 389 -26.25 18.84 -0.13
N ASP A 390 -26.04 17.81 -0.95
CA ASP A 390 -26.54 17.75 -2.34
C ASP A 390 -27.89 17.01 -2.40
N VAL A 391 -28.71 17.35 -3.40
CA VAL A 391 -30.02 16.71 -3.64
C VAL A 391 -29.86 15.23 -3.98
N GLU A 392 -28.87 14.90 -4.83
CA GLU A 392 -28.53 13.52 -5.15
C GLU A 392 -27.76 12.89 -3.98
N LYS A 393 -28.10 11.65 -3.61
CA LYS A 393 -27.50 10.98 -2.45
C LYS A 393 -26.01 10.72 -2.66
N ASN A 394 -25.67 10.04 -3.75
CA ASN A 394 -24.33 9.47 -3.96
C ASN A 394 -23.39 10.51 -4.61
N THR A 395 -23.06 11.56 -3.88
CA THR A 395 -22.12 12.59 -4.28
C THR A 395 -20.93 12.64 -3.33
N VAL A 396 -19.81 13.17 -3.79
CA VAL A 396 -18.62 13.35 -2.94
C VAL A 396 -18.94 14.19 -1.71
N ASN A 397 -19.70 15.28 -1.85
CA ASN A 397 -20.05 16.16 -0.73
C ASN A 397 -20.85 15.45 0.36
N ASN A 398 -21.83 14.64 -0.05
CA ASN A 398 -22.62 13.87 0.90
C ASN A 398 -21.81 12.74 1.54
N ALA A 399 -20.92 12.09 0.79
CA ALA A 399 -20.05 11.05 1.34
C ALA A 399 -19.03 11.62 2.34
N VAL A 400 -18.42 12.77 2.06
CA VAL A 400 -17.56 13.49 3.01
C VAL A 400 -18.32 13.85 4.28
N LYS A 401 -19.54 14.39 4.14
CA LYS A 401 -20.38 14.72 5.30
C LYS A 401 -20.75 13.49 6.12
N TYR A 402 -20.94 12.33 5.49
CA TYR A 402 -21.16 11.06 6.17
C TYR A 402 -19.88 10.55 6.86
N ALA A 403 -18.72 10.61 6.21
CA ALA A 403 -17.45 10.21 6.80
C ALA A 403 -17.15 11.04 8.08
N ASP A 404 -17.36 12.37 8.03
CA ASP A 404 -17.24 13.25 9.19
C ASP A 404 -18.23 12.89 10.33
N TYR A 405 -19.45 12.53 9.98
CA TYR A 405 -20.43 12.05 10.97
C TYR A 405 -19.95 10.76 11.66
N ALA A 406 -19.44 9.80 10.87
CA ALA A 406 -18.94 8.54 11.40
C ALA A 406 -17.70 8.74 12.30
N LEU A 407 -16.76 9.57 11.85
CA LEU A 407 -15.57 9.97 12.61
C LEU A 407 -15.96 10.67 13.91
N GLY A 408 -16.88 11.66 13.87
CA GLY A 408 -17.33 12.38 15.05
C GLY A 408 -17.96 11.48 16.09
N ARG A 409 -18.84 10.55 15.66
CA ARG A 409 -19.46 9.54 16.51
C ARG A 409 -18.41 8.62 17.17
N PHE A 410 -17.38 8.23 16.42
CA PHE A 410 -16.27 7.43 16.95
C PHE A 410 -15.46 8.19 17.99
N LEU A 411 -15.03 9.41 17.69
CA LEU A 411 -14.24 10.23 18.60
C LEU A 411 -14.98 10.58 19.89
N ASP A 412 -16.30 10.83 19.81
CA ASP A 412 -17.13 11.03 21.02
C ASP A 412 -17.13 9.77 21.89
N LYS A 413 -17.28 8.56 21.32
CA LYS A 413 -17.18 7.29 22.05
C LYS A 413 -15.77 7.04 22.61
N ALA A 414 -14.74 7.31 21.82
CA ALA A 414 -13.36 7.11 22.23
C ALA A 414 -13.01 7.97 23.43
N ARG A 415 -13.44 9.24 23.43
CA ARG A 415 -13.21 10.19 24.52
C ARG A 415 -13.82 9.76 25.85
N ASP A 416 -14.94 9.06 25.81
CA ASP A 416 -15.61 8.53 27.00
C ASP A 416 -15.06 7.17 27.45
N SER A 417 -13.99 6.66 26.82
CA SER A 417 -13.43 5.32 27.04
C SER A 417 -12.12 5.36 27.81
N ASP A 418 -11.83 4.28 28.56
CA ASP A 418 -10.62 4.14 29.40
C ASP A 418 -9.30 4.22 28.60
N TYR A 419 -9.32 3.92 27.29
CA TYR A 419 -8.13 3.96 26.47
C TYR A 419 -7.76 5.38 26.00
N TRP A 420 -8.65 6.36 26.07
CA TRP A 420 -8.44 7.71 25.55
C TRP A 420 -7.21 8.41 26.13
N ASP A 421 -7.07 8.41 27.46
CA ASP A 421 -6.00 9.13 28.15
C ASP A 421 -4.61 8.55 27.85
N ASN A 422 -4.55 7.29 27.43
CA ASN A 422 -3.29 6.62 27.09
C ASN A 422 -3.12 6.38 25.58
N THR A 423 -3.85 7.12 24.75
CA THR A 423 -3.78 6.94 23.28
C THR A 423 -3.53 8.28 22.59
N VAL A 424 -2.62 8.27 21.62
CA VAL A 424 -2.45 9.34 20.65
C VAL A 424 -3.18 8.92 19.37
N PHE A 425 -4.08 9.78 18.89
CA PHE A 425 -4.80 9.60 17.63
C PHE A 425 -4.27 10.59 16.61
N LEU A 426 -3.92 10.12 15.44
CA LEU A 426 -3.68 10.94 14.25
C LEU A 426 -4.84 10.71 13.27
N VAL A 427 -5.57 11.76 12.93
CA VAL A 427 -6.57 11.76 11.85
C VAL A 427 -5.99 12.53 10.69
N VAL A 428 -5.88 11.90 9.52
CA VAL A 428 -5.24 12.48 8.34
C VAL A 428 -5.86 11.91 7.07
N ALA A 429 -5.95 12.72 6.00
CA ALA A 429 -6.34 12.20 4.69
C ALA A 429 -5.14 11.51 3.98
N ASP A 430 -5.45 10.52 3.14
CA ASP A 430 -4.46 9.90 2.25
C ASP A 430 -4.11 10.82 1.07
N HIS A 431 -5.09 11.45 0.44
CA HIS A 431 -4.99 12.45 -0.63
C HIS A 431 -6.33 13.19 -0.78
N ASN A 432 -6.43 14.11 -1.73
CA ASN A 432 -7.69 14.74 -2.09
C ASN A 432 -8.49 13.87 -3.08
N SER A 433 -9.80 13.94 -3.02
CA SER A 433 -10.76 13.21 -3.87
C SER A 433 -10.46 13.33 -5.37
N ARG A 434 -10.09 14.52 -5.84
CA ARG A 434 -9.68 14.76 -7.24
C ARG A 434 -8.58 15.78 -7.32
N VAL A 435 -7.40 15.34 -7.76
CA VAL A 435 -6.28 16.21 -8.06
C VAL A 435 -6.24 16.46 -9.56
N TYR A 436 -6.71 17.64 -9.97
CA TYR A 436 -6.73 18.09 -11.37
C TYR A 436 -6.62 19.62 -11.43
N GLY A 437 -6.24 20.16 -12.56
CA GLY A 437 -6.10 21.59 -12.80
C GLY A 437 -5.36 21.86 -14.11
N SER A 438 -5.26 23.13 -14.48
CA SER A 438 -4.47 23.59 -15.63
C SER A 438 -3.01 23.83 -15.29
N GLU A 439 -2.65 23.80 -14.01
CA GLU A 439 -1.28 23.98 -13.53
C GLU A 439 -0.44 22.72 -13.75
N VAL A 440 0.88 22.90 -13.86
CA VAL A 440 1.83 21.79 -14.01
C VAL A 440 1.73 20.82 -12.83
N VAL A 441 1.60 21.35 -11.61
CA VAL A 441 1.23 20.65 -10.38
C VAL A 441 0.21 21.49 -9.65
N PRO A 442 -1.04 21.04 -9.49
CA PRO A 442 -2.07 21.80 -8.79
C PRO A 442 -1.88 21.71 -7.27
N VAL A 443 -0.97 22.51 -6.73
CA VAL A 443 -0.51 22.46 -5.33
C VAL A 443 -1.66 22.57 -4.34
N GLU A 444 -2.64 23.45 -4.60
CA GLU A 444 -3.84 23.60 -3.76
C GLU A 444 -4.58 22.27 -3.56
N ARG A 445 -4.57 21.40 -4.58
CA ARG A 445 -5.25 20.09 -4.54
C ARG A 445 -4.49 19.02 -3.74
N PHE A 446 -3.28 19.32 -3.30
CA PHE A 446 -2.52 18.47 -2.39
C PHE A 446 -2.73 18.84 -0.92
N HIS A 447 -3.38 19.97 -0.64
CA HIS A 447 -3.70 20.39 0.72
C HIS A 447 -4.76 19.47 1.34
N ILE A 448 -4.45 18.92 2.51
CA ILE A 448 -5.27 17.93 3.23
C ILE A 448 -5.34 18.26 4.71
N PRO A 449 -6.39 17.86 5.44
CA PRO A 449 -6.45 18.01 6.89
C PRO A 449 -5.51 17.03 7.60
N GLY A 450 -5.00 17.47 8.75
CA GLY A 450 -4.27 16.65 9.72
C GLY A 450 -4.55 17.13 11.14
N LEU A 451 -4.94 16.18 12.00
CA LEU A 451 -5.32 16.45 13.39
C LEU A 451 -4.74 15.39 14.31
N ILE A 452 -4.06 15.80 15.39
CA ILE A 452 -3.55 14.89 16.40
C ILE A 452 -4.29 15.14 17.71
N LEU A 453 -4.85 14.07 18.28
CA LEU A 453 -5.70 14.07 19.46
C LEU A 453 -5.22 13.08 20.52
N GLY A 454 -5.76 13.16 21.72
CA GLY A 454 -5.59 12.20 22.80
C GLY A 454 -5.53 12.88 24.15
N GLY A 455 -5.74 12.14 25.23
CA GLY A 455 -5.83 12.72 26.58
C GLY A 455 -4.57 13.43 27.07
N ALA A 456 -3.43 13.17 26.44
CA ALA A 456 -2.14 13.82 26.77
C ALA A 456 -1.65 14.78 25.69
N VAL A 457 -2.47 15.08 24.68
CA VAL A 457 -2.12 16.00 23.60
C VAL A 457 -2.66 17.39 23.94
N GLU A 458 -1.78 18.36 24.07
CA GLU A 458 -2.18 19.76 24.31
C GLU A 458 -2.59 20.41 22.99
N PRO A 459 -3.69 21.18 22.94
CA PRO A 459 -4.13 21.86 21.75
C PRO A 459 -3.09 22.87 21.24
N ALA A 460 -2.80 22.82 19.94
CA ALA A 460 -1.91 23.73 19.25
C ALA A 460 -2.26 23.83 17.76
N VAL A 461 -1.78 24.87 17.09
CA VAL A 461 -1.88 24.98 15.63
C VAL A 461 -0.46 25.05 15.07
N ILE A 462 -0.18 24.18 14.11
CA ILE A 462 1.09 24.16 13.36
C ILE A 462 0.83 24.87 12.01
N GLU A 463 1.42 26.05 11.87
CA GLU A 463 1.27 26.89 10.67
C GLU A 463 2.35 26.62 9.62
N THR A 464 3.45 25.96 9.98
CA THR A 464 4.53 25.61 9.06
C THR A 464 4.05 24.62 8.00
N VAL A 465 4.57 24.74 6.78
CA VAL A 465 4.30 23.77 5.72
C VAL A 465 4.81 22.40 6.14
N ALA A 466 3.94 21.41 6.08
CA ALA A 466 4.23 20.03 6.46
C ALA A 466 3.85 19.04 5.34
N SER A 467 4.54 17.94 5.30
CA SER A 467 4.30 16.83 4.38
C SER A 467 3.82 15.58 5.12
N GLN A 468 3.08 14.71 4.49
CA GLN A 468 2.68 13.43 5.08
C GLN A 468 3.86 12.61 5.63
N ILE A 469 5.06 12.76 5.07
CA ILE A 469 6.26 12.06 5.58
C ILE A 469 6.72 12.53 6.97
N ASP A 470 6.24 13.69 7.43
CA ASP A 470 6.55 14.24 8.75
C ASP A 470 5.69 13.64 9.87
N LEU A 471 4.58 12.99 9.50
CA LEU A 471 3.60 12.49 10.47
C LEU A 471 4.14 11.33 11.31
N ALA A 472 4.86 10.40 10.69
CA ALA A 472 5.40 9.24 11.39
C ALA A 472 6.45 9.62 12.46
N PRO A 473 7.48 10.45 12.19
CA PRO A 473 8.38 10.96 13.23
C PRO A 473 7.63 11.73 14.33
N THR A 474 6.63 12.54 13.95
CA THR A 474 5.84 13.34 14.88
C THR A 474 5.06 12.47 15.88
N VAL A 475 4.37 11.43 15.41
CA VAL A 475 3.61 10.55 16.32
C VAL A 475 4.52 9.69 17.19
N LEU A 476 5.70 9.28 16.70
CA LEU A 476 6.71 8.58 17.52
C LEU A 476 7.18 9.46 18.69
N SER A 477 7.38 10.75 18.44
CA SER A 477 7.73 11.72 19.50
C SER A 477 6.59 11.88 20.50
N LEU A 478 5.36 12.03 20.04
CA LEU A 478 4.19 12.25 20.91
C LEU A 478 3.83 11.06 21.80
N ILE A 479 4.08 9.83 21.34
CA ILE A 479 3.95 8.64 22.20
C ILE A 479 5.11 8.49 23.19
N GLY A 480 6.10 9.38 23.14
CA GLY A 480 7.21 9.44 24.10
C GLY A 480 8.31 8.42 23.85
N LEU A 481 8.47 7.95 22.61
CA LEU A 481 9.35 6.85 22.26
C LEU A 481 10.68 7.34 21.66
N THR A 482 11.80 6.96 22.27
CA THR A 482 13.12 7.02 21.59
C THR A 482 13.20 5.87 20.60
N SER A 483 13.39 6.17 19.33
CA SER A 483 13.33 5.17 18.26
C SER A 483 14.45 5.35 17.24
N GLU A 484 14.87 4.25 16.63
CA GLU A 484 15.82 4.23 15.51
C GLU A 484 15.07 3.94 14.21
N HIS A 485 15.20 4.84 13.23
CA HIS A 485 14.49 4.72 11.96
C HIS A 485 15.17 5.50 10.82
N PRO A 486 14.91 5.15 9.54
CA PRO A 486 15.50 5.81 8.37
C PRO A 486 14.66 6.95 7.79
N MET A 487 13.54 7.34 8.43
CA MET A 487 12.61 8.34 7.90
C MET A 487 13.29 9.71 7.84
N ILE A 488 13.05 10.45 6.74
CA ILE A 488 13.61 11.78 6.50
C ILE A 488 12.61 12.91 6.80
N GLY A 489 11.45 12.57 7.34
CA GLY A 489 10.44 13.52 7.80
C GLY A 489 10.88 14.22 9.09
N HIS A 490 10.32 15.41 9.35
CA HIS A 490 10.59 16.17 10.58
C HIS A 490 9.61 15.78 11.69
N ASP A 491 10.08 15.82 12.92
CA ASP A 491 9.21 15.83 14.09
C ASP A 491 8.63 17.25 14.26
N LEU A 492 7.34 17.40 13.96
CA LEU A 492 6.65 18.69 14.01
C LEU A 492 6.44 19.22 15.44
N THR A 493 6.74 18.43 16.46
CA THR A 493 6.66 18.85 17.88
C THR A 493 7.95 19.50 18.37
N GLN A 494 9.04 19.35 17.64
CA GLN A 494 10.32 19.95 18.01
C GLN A 494 10.29 21.46 17.72
N PRO A 495 10.96 22.25 18.58
CA PRO A 495 11.13 23.67 18.29
C PRO A 495 11.89 23.85 16.96
N LYS A 496 11.36 24.67 16.09
CA LYS A 496 12.02 25.04 14.83
C LYS A 496 12.57 26.45 14.90
N ASP A 497 13.56 26.72 14.06
CA ASP A 497 13.99 28.10 13.83
C ASP A 497 12.80 28.93 13.33
N ALA A 498 12.67 30.15 13.84
CA ALA A 498 11.55 31.05 13.50
C ALA A 498 11.47 31.35 11.98
N ASP A 499 12.57 31.15 11.27
CA ASP A 499 12.69 31.39 9.83
C ASP A 499 12.50 30.10 8.99
N ASP A 500 12.29 28.90 9.61
CA ASP A 500 12.02 27.67 8.87
C ASP A 500 10.57 27.66 8.36
N PRO A 501 10.35 27.82 7.04
CA PRO A 501 9.02 27.83 6.46
C PRO A 501 8.38 26.44 6.38
N GLY A 502 9.14 25.39 6.69
CA GLY A 502 8.77 24.00 6.43
C GLY A 502 8.81 23.62 4.95
N ARG A 503 8.44 22.39 4.66
CA ARG A 503 8.45 21.89 3.27
C ARG A 503 7.41 20.80 3.04
N ALA A 504 6.98 20.66 1.76
CA ALA A 504 6.18 19.55 1.29
C ALA A 504 6.70 19.01 -0.05
N ILE A 505 6.61 17.70 -0.21
CA ILE A 505 7.04 16.99 -1.42
C ILE A 505 5.82 16.34 -2.06
N MET A 506 5.58 16.64 -3.33
CA MET A 506 4.39 16.19 -4.05
C MET A 506 4.77 15.54 -5.37
N GLN A 507 4.10 14.43 -5.70
CA GLN A 507 4.23 13.76 -6.98
C GLN A 507 2.90 13.81 -7.74
N PHE A 508 2.93 14.45 -8.92
CA PHE A 508 1.78 14.56 -9.81
C PHE A 508 2.12 14.03 -11.19
N ASN A 509 1.52 12.90 -11.57
CA ASN A 509 1.86 12.20 -12.80
C ASN A 509 3.38 11.91 -12.91
N THR A 510 4.05 12.58 -13.86
CA THR A 510 5.51 12.48 -14.08
C THR A 510 6.28 13.69 -13.55
N ALA A 511 5.63 14.60 -12.83
CA ALA A 511 6.25 15.76 -12.23
C ALA A 511 6.46 15.57 -10.72
N GLN A 512 7.53 16.16 -10.19
CA GLN A 512 7.81 16.27 -8.76
C GLN A 512 7.78 17.75 -8.39
N ALA A 513 7.09 18.09 -7.30
CA ALA A 513 7.08 19.43 -6.77
C ALA A 513 7.64 19.46 -5.33
N TYR A 514 8.40 20.49 -5.03
CA TYR A 514 8.91 20.80 -3.72
C TYR A 514 8.43 22.19 -3.34
N LEU A 515 7.57 22.27 -2.34
CA LEU A 515 7.07 23.51 -1.76
C LEU A 515 7.86 23.82 -0.50
N SER A 516 8.35 25.07 -0.36
CA SER A 516 8.96 25.58 0.87
C SER A 516 8.53 27.03 1.07
N GLY A 517 7.79 27.29 2.14
CA GLY A 517 7.10 28.56 2.33
C GLY A 517 6.14 28.88 1.18
N ASP A 518 6.38 29.98 0.47
CA ASP A 518 5.62 30.38 -0.72
C ASP A 518 6.32 30.03 -2.05
N ARG A 519 7.42 29.27 -2.03
CA ARG A 519 8.20 28.92 -3.23
C ARG A 519 7.97 27.48 -3.63
N VAL A 520 7.76 27.25 -4.92
CA VAL A 520 7.60 25.91 -5.49
C VAL A 520 8.65 25.67 -6.58
N ALA A 521 9.41 24.60 -6.43
CA ALA A 521 10.25 24.06 -7.49
C ALA A 521 9.57 22.83 -8.10
N ILE A 522 9.48 22.77 -9.44
CA ILE A 522 8.86 21.66 -10.15
C ILE A 522 9.88 21.05 -11.11
N LEU A 523 10.06 19.72 -10.97
CA LEU A 523 10.88 18.91 -11.84
C LEU A 523 10.00 18.09 -12.77
N GLN A 524 10.31 18.10 -14.06
CA GLN A 524 9.63 17.33 -15.09
C GLN A 524 10.64 16.52 -15.90
N LYS A 525 10.18 15.43 -16.47
CA LYS A 525 11.02 14.57 -17.30
C LYS A 525 11.58 15.33 -18.50
N ASP A 526 12.90 15.30 -18.67
CA ASP A 526 13.64 15.87 -19.83
C ASP A 526 13.41 17.39 -20.04
N LEU A 527 12.97 18.11 -18.99
CA LEU A 527 12.74 19.57 -19.01
C LEU A 527 13.56 20.25 -17.92
N PRO A 528 13.92 21.53 -18.12
CA PRO A 528 14.57 22.30 -17.06
C PRO A 528 13.64 22.49 -15.86
N PRO A 529 14.19 22.60 -14.64
CA PRO A 529 13.41 22.91 -13.45
C PRO A 529 12.63 24.21 -13.60
N LEU A 530 11.38 24.22 -13.15
CA LEU A 530 10.54 25.40 -13.08
C LEU A 530 10.50 25.93 -11.64
N GLN A 531 10.41 27.22 -11.46
CA GLN A 531 10.23 27.88 -10.16
C GLN A 531 9.04 28.82 -10.20
N PHE A 532 8.23 28.74 -9.15
CA PHE A 532 7.02 29.54 -8.98
C PHE A 532 6.94 30.11 -7.57
N VAL A 533 6.11 31.12 -7.43
CA VAL A 533 5.60 31.58 -6.13
C VAL A 533 4.18 31.07 -6.00
N TYR A 534 3.87 30.42 -4.88
CA TYR A 534 2.55 29.89 -4.58
C TYR A 534 1.80 30.88 -3.68
N ARG A 535 0.76 31.51 -4.20
CA ARG A 535 -0.07 32.46 -3.47
C ARG A 535 -1.53 32.31 -3.88
N ASP A 536 -2.41 32.48 -2.91
CA ASP A 536 -3.87 32.42 -3.10
C ASP A 536 -4.33 31.19 -3.87
N GLY A 537 -3.69 30.01 -3.57
CA GLY A 537 -4.01 28.74 -4.20
C GLY A 537 -3.46 28.56 -5.63
N GLN A 538 -2.59 29.47 -6.13
CA GLN A 538 -2.12 29.46 -7.52
C GLN A 538 -0.60 29.59 -7.63
N LEU A 539 -0.04 28.96 -8.67
CA LEU A 539 1.36 29.12 -9.09
C LEU A 539 1.50 30.39 -9.95
N GLN A 540 2.38 31.31 -9.54
CA GLN A 540 2.63 32.61 -10.20
C GLN A 540 4.08 32.70 -10.63
#